data_2dd9b0d14857a6e37176ba4b9ad05f94
#
_entry.id   2dd9b0d14857a6e37176ba4b9ad05f94
#
_cell.length_a   1.000
_cell.length_b   1.000
_cell.length_c   1.000
_cell.angle_alpha   90.00
_cell.angle_beta   90.00
_cell.angle_gamma   90.00
#
_symmetry.space_group_name_H-M   'P 1'
#
loop_
_entity.id
_entity.type
_entity.pdbx_description
1 polymer ?
#
loop_
_entity_poly.entity_id
_entity_poly.type
_entity_poly.pdbx_seq_one_letter_code
_entity_poly.pdbx_strand_id
1 'polypeptide(L)'
;MRFANKVCLITGGASGIGAKTAEMFVGQGGKAIIVDINDELGTAVSEHIGTNDCAYLHVDVTDPQACQSAVDFSVEQFGGVDCVLNSAVKMAPGLLKDLPLENWNSMLNIGLTGTFLMTQAAGRWMIDKERKGSIITMSSIGGRQPYGMTGGYSTVKAAVIMLAKHFAIEWAGYGIRVNTICAGHTETPLTAYMKDPEIKQARDEVTPLQRVGQPVDIGNGILFLFSDDAEYITAAELDVDGGLSMSLMSHMPGRKWS
;
A
#
# COMPACT_ATOMS: atom_id res chain seq x y z
N MET A 1 -17.84 10.30 12.59
CA MET A 1 -16.54 10.14 11.92
C MET A 1 -16.33 8.66 11.65
N ARG A 2 -15.95 8.31 10.42
CA ARG A 2 -15.93 6.91 9.92
C ARG A 2 -14.93 6.03 10.67
N PHE A 3 -13.82 6.60 11.14
CA PHE A 3 -12.74 5.88 11.83
C PHE A 3 -12.56 6.32 13.29
N ALA A 4 -13.60 6.85 13.92
CA ALA A 4 -13.53 7.21 15.34
C ALA A 4 -13.06 6.01 16.20
N ASN A 5 -12.06 6.25 17.05
CA ASN A 5 -11.43 5.24 17.90
C ASN A 5 -10.70 4.09 17.16
N LYS A 6 -10.39 4.26 15.88
CA LYS A 6 -9.59 3.31 15.10
C LYS A 6 -8.15 3.80 14.96
N VAL A 7 -7.22 2.87 14.98
CA VAL A 7 -5.78 3.12 14.82
C VAL A 7 -5.29 2.40 13.56
N CYS A 8 -4.63 3.15 12.66
CA CYS A 8 -4.03 2.62 11.43
C CYS A 8 -2.50 2.65 11.50
N LEU A 9 -1.86 1.50 11.33
CA LEU A 9 -0.41 1.38 11.19
C LEU A 9 -0.06 1.31 9.70
N ILE A 10 0.82 2.22 9.22
CA ILE A 10 1.10 2.42 7.79
C ILE A 10 2.59 2.32 7.53
N THR A 11 3.05 1.31 6.80
CA THR A 11 4.44 1.22 6.32
C THR A 11 4.62 2.02 5.03
N GLY A 12 5.81 2.62 4.83
CA GLY A 12 6.02 3.56 3.73
C GLY A 12 5.19 4.84 3.91
N GLY A 13 4.96 5.25 5.16
CA GLY A 13 4.06 6.33 5.54
C GLY A 13 4.63 7.73 5.38
N ALA A 14 5.94 7.86 5.09
CA ALA A 14 6.60 9.15 4.94
C ALA A 14 6.34 9.86 3.60
N SER A 15 5.69 9.19 2.64
CA SER A 15 5.45 9.81 1.33
C SER A 15 4.30 9.16 0.54
N GLY A 16 3.92 9.78 -0.57
CA GLY A 16 3.03 9.22 -1.59
C GLY A 16 1.68 8.72 -1.06
N ILE A 17 1.34 7.48 -1.41
CA ILE A 17 0.05 6.85 -1.04
C ILE A 17 -0.05 6.66 0.48
N GLY A 18 1.05 6.24 1.13
CA GLY A 18 1.05 6.01 2.57
C GLY A 18 0.76 7.28 3.37
N ALA A 19 1.49 8.37 3.09
CA ALA A 19 1.30 9.66 3.74
C ALA A 19 -0.12 10.23 3.48
N LYS A 20 -0.61 10.14 2.23
CA LYS A 20 -1.95 10.62 1.91
C LYS A 20 -3.04 9.78 2.60
N THR A 21 -2.83 8.48 2.73
CA THR A 21 -3.77 7.62 3.45
C THR A 21 -3.82 7.97 4.94
N ALA A 22 -2.67 8.25 5.58
CA ALA A 22 -2.61 8.70 6.96
C ALA A 22 -3.41 9.98 7.17
N GLU A 23 -3.16 11.01 6.34
CA GLU A 23 -3.89 12.27 6.35
C GLU A 23 -5.41 12.07 6.23
N MET A 24 -5.84 11.27 5.24
CA MET A 24 -7.27 11.00 4.99
C MET A 24 -7.93 10.19 6.12
N PHE A 25 -7.21 9.24 6.72
CA PHE A 25 -7.71 8.42 7.82
C PHE A 25 -7.91 9.26 9.08
N VAL A 26 -6.93 10.10 9.42
CA VAL A 26 -7.01 11.05 10.53
C VAL A 26 -8.10 12.09 10.27
N GLY A 27 -8.21 12.63 9.06
CA GLY A 27 -9.29 13.55 8.67
C GLY A 27 -10.70 12.96 8.81
N GLN A 28 -10.84 11.62 8.92
CA GLN A 28 -12.10 10.93 9.20
C GLN A 28 -12.21 10.44 10.66
N GLY A 29 -11.36 10.95 11.55
CA GLY A 29 -11.44 10.77 13.00
C GLY A 29 -10.65 9.59 13.55
N GLY A 30 -9.81 8.95 12.73
CA GLY A 30 -8.89 7.90 13.16
C GLY A 30 -7.58 8.46 13.74
N LYS A 31 -6.73 7.56 14.21
CA LYS A 31 -5.34 7.83 14.60
C LYS A 31 -4.41 7.06 13.67
N ALA A 32 -3.26 7.61 13.33
CA ALA A 32 -2.30 6.96 12.45
C ALA A 32 -0.92 6.81 13.10
N ILE A 33 -0.33 5.64 12.96
CA ILE A 33 1.10 5.43 13.13
C ILE A 33 1.71 5.27 11.75
N ILE A 34 2.60 6.15 11.38
CA ILE A 34 3.36 6.03 10.14
C ILE A 34 4.76 5.53 10.45
N VAL A 35 5.21 4.54 9.69
CA VAL A 35 6.57 4.00 9.81
C VAL A 35 7.28 4.05 8.47
N ASP A 36 8.55 4.44 8.52
CA ASP A 36 9.41 4.59 7.35
C ASP A 36 10.88 4.59 7.81
N ILE A 37 11.81 4.46 6.86
CA ILE A 37 13.24 4.62 7.12
C ILE A 37 13.71 6.08 6.95
N ASN A 38 12.86 6.96 6.46
CA ASN A 38 13.17 8.37 6.23
C ASN A 38 12.63 9.24 7.37
N ASP A 39 13.50 9.54 8.34
CA ASP A 39 13.15 10.28 9.54
C ASP A 39 12.68 11.71 9.27
N GLU A 40 13.30 12.38 8.33
CA GLU A 40 12.96 13.77 7.98
C GLU A 40 11.54 13.85 7.41
N LEU A 41 11.25 13.05 6.40
CA LEU A 41 9.91 13.03 5.78
C LEU A 41 8.85 12.47 6.73
N GLY A 42 9.16 11.42 7.50
CA GLY A 42 8.21 10.83 8.44
C GLY A 42 7.80 11.80 9.54
N THR A 43 8.77 12.50 10.12
CA THR A 43 8.52 13.57 11.12
C THR A 43 7.69 14.70 10.51
N ALA A 44 8.06 15.19 9.33
CA ALA A 44 7.32 16.27 8.66
C ALA A 44 5.86 15.90 8.35
N VAL A 45 5.60 14.66 7.91
CA VAL A 45 4.22 14.16 7.67
C VAL A 45 3.43 14.09 8.97
N SER A 46 4.02 13.56 10.05
CA SER A 46 3.37 13.47 11.36
C SER A 46 3.02 14.86 11.91
N GLU A 47 3.93 15.81 11.82
CA GLU A 47 3.71 17.21 12.23
C GLU A 47 2.63 17.89 11.39
N HIS A 48 2.64 17.70 10.07
CA HIS A 48 1.64 18.25 9.16
C HIS A 48 0.22 17.75 9.46
N ILE A 49 0.06 16.45 9.74
CA ILE A 49 -1.25 15.86 10.10
C ILE A 49 -1.67 16.28 11.50
N GLY A 50 -0.73 16.43 12.43
CA GLY A 50 -0.93 16.77 13.82
C GLY A 50 -0.53 15.65 14.77
N THR A 51 0.44 15.92 15.63
CA THR A 51 1.08 14.92 16.50
C THR A 51 0.18 14.30 17.56
N ASN A 52 -0.99 14.88 17.81
CA ASN A 52 -2.01 14.28 18.68
C ASN A 52 -2.76 13.11 18.00
N ASP A 53 -2.73 13.04 16.66
CA ASP A 53 -3.52 12.13 15.87
C ASP A 53 -2.67 11.29 14.91
N CYS A 54 -1.41 11.67 14.71
CA CYS A 54 -0.44 10.96 13.88
C CYS A 54 0.92 10.94 14.56
N ALA A 55 1.53 9.75 14.71
CA ALA A 55 2.89 9.60 15.23
C ALA A 55 3.77 8.87 14.22
N TYR A 56 5.05 9.23 14.21
CA TYR A 56 6.08 8.62 13.37
C TYR A 56 7.03 7.74 14.20
N LEU A 57 7.44 6.60 13.64
CA LEU A 57 8.51 5.76 14.16
C LEU A 57 9.43 5.33 13.02
N HIS A 58 10.77 5.41 13.23
CA HIS A 58 11.73 4.82 12.30
C HIS A 58 11.63 3.29 12.31
N VAL A 59 11.36 2.68 11.17
CA VAL A 59 11.25 1.21 11.02
C VAL A 59 11.80 0.78 9.67
N ASP A 60 12.77 -0.12 9.70
CA ASP A 60 13.10 -0.96 8.54
C ASP A 60 12.19 -2.20 8.58
N VAL A 61 11.28 -2.30 7.63
CA VAL A 61 10.33 -3.42 7.54
C VAL A 61 11.00 -4.77 7.28
N THR A 62 12.28 -4.80 6.94
CA THR A 62 13.04 -6.04 6.78
C THR A 62 13.52 -6.64 8.09
N ASP A 63 13.41 -5.90 9.20
CA ASP A 63 13.73 -6.35 10.54
C ASP A 63 12.45 -6.79 11.30
N PRO A 64 12.34 -8.08 11.67
CA PRO A 64 11.20 -8.58 12.42
C PRO A 64 10.99 -7.89 13.77
N GLN A 65 12.08 -7.48 14.45
CA GLN A 65 12.01 -6.81 15.75
C GLN A 65 11.52 -5.37 15.59
N ALA A 66 11.95 -4.67 14.54
CA ALA A 66 11.45 -3.34 14.23
C ALA A 66 9.95 -3.36 13.86
N CYS A 67 9.48 -4.39 13.14
CA CYS A 67 8.06 -4.57 12.86
C CYS A 67 7.24 -4.81 14.15
N GLN A 68 7.75 -5.61 15.09
CA GLN A 68 7.10 -5.79 16.40
C GLN A 68 7.08 -4.48 17.20
N SER A 69 8.19 -3.74 17.22
CA SER A 69 8.28 -2.44 17.90
C SER A 69 7.29 -1.42 17.35
N ALA A 70 6.96 -1.47 16.05
CA ALA A 70 5.93 -0.61 15.44
C ALA A 70 4.54 -0.91 16.01
N VAL A 71 4.21 -2.18 16.23
CA VAL A 71 2.95 -2.59 16.86
C VAL A 71 2.91 -2.13 18.32
N ASP A 72 3.99 -2.38 19.07
CA ASP A 72 4.09 -1.99 20.49
C ASP A 72 3.97 -0.46 20.65
N PHE A 73 4.63 0.30 19.78
CA PHE A 73 4.52 1.76 19.73
C PHE A 73 3.09 2.23 19.41
N SER A 74 2.40 1.55 18.49
CA SER A 74 0.99 1.86 18.18
C SER A 74 0.08 1.64 19.39
N VAL A 75 0.34 0.58 20.16
CA VAL A 75 -0.39 0.28 21.40
C VAL A 75 -0.11 1.34 22.47
N GLU A 76 1.14 1.74 22.63
CA GLU A 76 1.56 2.77 23.60
C GLU A 76 0.95 4.13 23.28
N GLN A 77 1.01 4.55 22.01
CA GLN A 77 0.57 5.89 21.60
C GLN A 77 -0.96 6.00 21.52
N PHE A 78 -1.64 5.00 20.95
CA PHE A 78 -3.06 5.12 20.63
C PHE A 78 -3.93 3.92 21.07
N GLY A 79 -3.37 2.99 21.84
CA GLY A 79 -4.13 1.90 22.49
C GLY A 79 -4.37 0.68 21.60
N GLY A 80 -3.76 0.58 20.42
CA GLY A 80 -3.91 -0.62 19.60
C GLY A 80 -3.62 -0.47 18.11
N VAL A 81 -4.01 -1.49 17.35
CA VAL A 81 -3.98 -1.52 15.88
C VAL A 81 -5.30 -2.11 15.39
N ASP A 82 -6.05 -1.35 14.58
CA ASP A 82 -7.29 -1.81 13.93
C ASP A 82 -7.11 -2.00 12.44
N CYS A 83 -6.25 -1.18 11.83
CA CYS A 83 -5.98 -1.19 10.40
C CYS A 83 -4.47 -1.25 10.14
N VAL A 84 -4.07 -1.96 9.09
CA VAL A 84 -2.67 -1.99 8.63
C VAL A 84 -2.61 -1.73 7.13
N LEU A 85 -1.79 -0.76 6.72
CA LEU A 85 -1.45 -0.55 5.31
C LEU A 85 0.01 -0.92 5.07
N ASN A 86 0.24 -1.98 4.30
CA ASN A 86 1.56 -2.34 3.83
C ASN A 86 1.86 -1.61 2.51
N SER A 87 2.51 -0.44 2.58
CA SER A 87 2.83 0.40 1.42
C SER A 87 4.34 0.59 1.19
N ALA A 88 5.19 0.10 2.08
CA ALA A 88 6.63 0.14 1.88
C ALA A 88 7.05 -0.63 0.61
N VAL A 89 7.88 -0.02 -0.22
CA VAL A 89 8.30 -0.58 -1.50
C VAL A 89 9.68 -0.06 -1.89
N LYS A 90 10.44 -0.90 -2.59
CA LYS A 90 11.65 -0.49 -3.31
C LYS A 90 11.51 -0.86 -4.78
N MET A 91 11.93 0.06 -5.65
CA MET A 91 12.13 -0.22 -7.08
C MET A 91 13.63 -0.19 -7.41
N ALA A 92 14.06 -1.19 -8.17
CA ALA A 92 15.37 -1.25 -8.80
C ALA A 92 15.16 -1.68 -10.25
N PRO A 93 14.84 -0.71 -11.15
CA PRO A 93 14.53 -1.00 -12.55
C PRO A 93 15.73 -1.59 -13.28
N GLY A 94 15.48 -2.42 -14.27
CA GLY A 94 16.49 -3.05 -15.11
C GLY A 94 15.94 -4.28 -15.84
N LEU A 95 16.68 -4.71 -16.88
CA LEU A 95 16.38 -5.95 -17.59
C LEU A 95 16.77 -7.15 -16.71
N LEU A 96 15.92 -8.17 -16.67
CA LEU A 96 16.17 -9.36 -15.83
C LEU A 96 17.49 -10.05 -16.13
N LYS A 97 17.95 -10.04 -17.39
CA LYS A 97 19.23 -10.65 -17.78
C LYS A 97 20.45 -9.99 -17.14
N ASP A 98 20.34 -8.71 -16.75
CA ASP A 98 21.44 -7.91 -16.21
C ASP A 98 21.15 -7.47 -14.76
N LEU A 99 20.02 -7.87 -14.18
CA LEU A 99 19.61 -7.42 -12.85
C LEU A 99 20.54 -8.00 -11.77
N PRO A 100 21.25 -7.15 -11.00
CA PRO A 100 22.06 -7.63 -9.88
C PRO A 100 21.22 -8.38 -8.85
N LEU A 101 21.74 -9.48 -8.31
CA LEU A 101 21.06 -10.28 -7.28
C LEU A 101 20.74 -9.44 -6.04
N GLU A 102 21.57 -8.49 -5.69
CA GLU A 102 21.35 -7.56 -4.58
C GLU A 102 20.08 -6.73 -4.81
N ASN A 103 19.88 -6.21 -6.01
CA ASN A 103 18.68 -5.44 -6.38
C ASN A 103 17.43 -6.33 -6.33
N TRP A 104 17.51 -7.54 -6.85
CA TRP A 104 16.44 -8.53 -6.73
C TRP A 104 16.09 -8.81 -5.27
N ASN A 105 17.08 -9.16 -4.44
CA ASN A 105 16.89 -9.46 -3.03
C ASN A 105 16.32 -8.26 -2.25
N SER A 106 16.80 -7.05 -2.53
CA SER A 106 16.29 -5.85 -1.84
C SER A 106 14.82 -5.58 -2.14
N MET A 107 14.37 -5.79 -3.39
CA MET A 107 12.95 -5.66 -3.74
C MET A 107 12.08 -6.71 -3.04
N LEU A 108 12.54 -7.97 -3.00
CA LEU A 108 11.84 -9.06 -2.27
C LEU A 108 11.82 -8.81 -0.77
N ASN A 109 12.94 -8.43 -0.18
CA ASN A 109 13.04 -8.22 1.26
C ASN A 109 12.12 -7.08 1.74
N ILE A 110 12.13 -5.95 1.04
CA ILE A 110 11.28 -4.81 1.43
C ILE A 110 9.83 -5.08 1.05
N GLY A 111 9.57 -5.43 -0.21
CA GLY A 111 8.21 -5.46 -0.74
C GLY A 111 7.41 -6.71 -0.35
N LEU A 112 8.05 -7.87 -0.21
CA LEU A 112 7.37 -9.13 0.12
C LEU A 112 7.61 -9.55 1.57
N THR A 113 8.87 -9.71 1.97
CA THR A 113 9.21 -10.15 3.34
C THR A 113 8.76 -9.10 4.36
N GLY A 114 8.98 -7.81 4.10
CA GLY A 114 8.52 -6.72 4.97
C GLY A 114 6.99 -6.69 5.10
N THR A 115 6.26 -6.90 4.00
CA THR A 115 4.79 -7.05 4.04
C THR A 115 4.38 -8.23 4.93
N PHE A 116 5.06 -9.38 4.79
CA PHE A 116 4.79 -10.55 5.63
C PHE A 116 5.06 -10.25 7.11
N LEU A 117 6.22 -9.68 7.45
CA LEU A 117 6.64 -9.42 8.83
C LEU A 117 5.69 -8.44 9.53
N MET A 118 5.36 -7.32 8.89
CA MET A 118 4.45 -6.33 9.46
C MET A 118 3.03 -6.90 9.61
N THR A 119 2.53 -7.60 8.59
CA THR A 119 1.23 -8.26 8.66
C THR A 119 1.19 -9.29 9.80
N GLN A 120 2.26 -10.10 9.94
CA GLN A 120 2.33 -11.11 10.99
C GLN A 120 2.38 -10.49 12.38
N ALA A 121 3.20 -9.46 12.60
CA ALA A 121 3.30 -8.79 13.90
C ALA A 121 1.96 -8.17 14.32
N ALA A 122 1.34 -7.39 13.44
CA ALA A 122 0.05 -6.76 13.74
C ALA A 122 -1.08 -7.79 13.91
N GLY A 123 -1.14 -8.80 13.03
CA GLY A 123 -2.19 -9.82 13.09
C GLY A 123 -2.10 -10.71 14.31
N ARG A 124 -0.89 -11.08 14.76
CA ARG A 124 -0.69 -11.80 16.05
C ARG A 124 -1.25 -10.98 17.20
N TRP A 125 -0.90 -9.70 17.26
CA TRP A 125 -1.42 -8.81 18.30
C TRP A 125 -2.96 -8.72 18.25
N MET A 126 -3.56 -8.59 17.06
CA MET A 126 -5.01 -8.57 16.90
C MET A 126 -5.66 -9.88 17.39
N ILE A 127 -5.09 -11.03 17.04
CA ILE A 127 -5.56 -12.36 17.48
C ILE A 127 -5.45 -12.50 18.99
N ASP A 128 -4.29 -12.19 19.57
CA ASP A 128 -4.04 -12.31 21.01
C ASP A 128 -4.93 -11.39 21.86
N LYS A 129 -5.36 -10.28 21.30
CA LYS A 129 -6.27 -9.30 21.93
C LYS A 129 -7.74 -9.49 21.53
N GLU A 130 -8.06 -10.55 20.77
CA GLU A 130 -9.42 -10.80 20.25
C GLU A 130 -10.00 -9.59 19.51
N ARG A 131 -9.12 -8.84 18.83
CA ARG A 131 -9.47 -7.59 18.15
C ARG A 131 -9.67 -7.83 16.66
N LYS A 132 -10.85 -7.51 16.14
CA LYS A 132 -11.12 -7.52 14.70
C LYS A 132 -10.26 -6.46 14.01
N GLY A 133 -9.86 -6.71 12.75
CA GLY A 133 -9.01 -5.80 12.02
C GLY A 133 -9.18 -5.83 10.51
N SER A 134 -8.57 -4.87 9.83
CA SER A 134 -8.50 -4.83 8.38
C SER A 134 -7.07 -4.52 7.92
N ILE A 135 -6.51 -5.42 7.13
CA ILE A 135 -5.14 -5.33 6.62
C ILE A 135 -5.20 -5.16 5.10
N ILE A 136 -4.45 -4.19 4.57
CA ILE A 136 -4.34 -3.97 3.14
C ILE A 136 -2.89 -4.08 2.71
N THR A 137 -2.65 -4.85 1.65
CA THR A 137 -1.36 -4.92 0.97
C THR A 137 -1.41 -4.11 -0.32
N MET A 138 -0.40 -3.27 -0.53
CA MET A 138 -0.27 -2.52 -1.77
C MET A 138 0.39 -3.36 -2.86
N SER A 139 -0.42 -3.77 -3.84
CA SER A 139 0.05 -4.30 -5.10
C SER A 139 0.03 -3.21 -6.18
N SER A 140 -0.01 -3.63 -7.41
CA SER A 140 -0.05 -2.80 -8.61
C SER A 140 -0.75 -3.60 -9.71
N ILE A 141 -1.26 -2.92 -10.73
CA ILE A 141 -1.60 -3.58 -11.99
C ILE A 141 -0.41 -4.37 -12.54
N GLY A 142 0.84 -3.93 -12.23
CA GLY A 142 2.07 -4.67 -12.54
C GLY A 142 2.21 -6.03 -11.83
N GLY A 143 1.41 -6.31 -10.81
CA GLY A 143 1.32 -7.64 -10.17
C GLY A 143 0.47 -8.64 -10.96
N ARG A 144 -0.34 -8.16 -11.89
CA ARG A 144 -1.17 -9.00 -12.78
C ARG A 144 -0.63 -9.03 -14.21
N GLN A 145 -0.11 -7.92 -14.67
CA GLN A 145 0.45 -7.75 -16.01
C GLN A 145 1.88 -7.22 -15.88
N PRO A 146 2.90 -7.99 -16.27
CA PRO A 146 4.28 -7.59 -16.04
C PRO A 146 4.66 -6.38 -16.88
N TYR A 147 5.41 -5.46 -16.28
CA TYR A 147 6.10 -4.41 -17.01
C TYR A 147 7.52 -4.85 -17.36
N GLY A 148 7.91 -4.64 -18.60
CA GLY A 148 9.32 -4.76 -18.98
C GLY A 148 10.20 -3.73 -18.23
N MET A 149 11.45 -4.08 -17.99
CA MET A 149 12.48 -3.20 -17.38
C MET A 149 12.22 -2.79 -15.90
N THR A 150 11.32 -3.44 -15.20
CA THR A 150 11.03 -3.14 -13.78
C THR A 150 11.76 -4.05 -12.80
N GLY A 151 12.71 -4.86 -13.28
CA GLY A 151 13.42 -5.84 -12.46
C GLY A 151 12.46 -6.85 -11.81
N GLY A 152 12.61 -7.07 -10.51
CA GLY A 152 11.76 -7.99 -9.74
C GLY A 152 10.42 -7.39 -9.27
N TYR A 153 10.11 -6.13 -9.59
CA TYR A 153 8.93 -5.43 -9.05
C TYR A 153 7.61 -6.16 -9.31
N SER A 154 7.35 -6.54 -10.56
CA SER A 154 6.11 -7.25 -10.91
C SER A 154 5.98 -8.59 -10.20
N THR A 155 7.10 -9.30 -10.01
CA THR A 155 7.14 -10.55 -9.25
C THR A 155 6.76 -10.31 -7.78
N VAL A 156 7.33 -9.28 -7.14
CA VAL A 156 6.97 -8.90 -5.77
C VAL A 156 5.47 -8.55 -5.69
N LYS A 157 4.97 -7.74 -6.62
CA LYS A 157 3.57 -7.30 -6.61
C LYS A 157 2.57 -8.43 -6.88
N ALA A 158 2.96 -9.45 -7.65
CA ALA A 158 2.18 -10.68 -7.78
C ALA A 158 2.21 -11.53 -6.50
N ALA A 159 3.39 -11.65 -5.88
CA ALA A 159 3.55 -12.44 -4.66
C ALA A 159 2.75 -11.88 -3.47
N VAL A 160 2.69 -10.53 -3.28
CA VAL A 160 1.92 -9.93 -2.19
C VAL A 160 0.41 -10.13 -2.37
N ILE A 161 -0.09 -10.26 -3.59
CA ILE A 161 -1.50 -10.63 -3.84
C ILE A 161 -1.80 -12.01 -3.24
N MET A 162 -0.97 -13.01 -3.56
CA MET A 162 -1.15 -14.35 -3.04
C MET A 162 -0.94 -14.41 -1.53
N LEU A 163 0.05 -13.70 -1.00
CA LEU A 163 0.30 -13.60 0.44
C LEU A 163 -0.92 -13.04 1.19
N ALA A 164 -1.55 -11.98 0.67
CA ALA A 164 -2.76 -11.42 1.25
C ALA A 164 -3.92 -12.42 1.30
N LYS A 165 -4.09 -13.23 0.25
CA LYS A 165 -5.11 -14.29 0.21
C LYS A 165 -4.85 -15.38 1.26
N HIS A 166 -3.59 -15.78 1.47
CA HIS A 166 -3.24 -16.74 2.52
C HIS A 166 -3.65 -16.20 3.90
N PHE A 167 -3.21 -14.99 4.26
CA PHE A 167 -3.60 -14.39 5.52
C PHE A 167 -5.13 -14.22 5.65
N ALA A 168 -5.81 -13.83 4.58
CA ALA A 168 -7.25 -13.67 4.58
C ALA A 168 -7.99 -14.96 4.95
N ILE A 169 -7.58 -16.08 4.37
CA ILE A 169 -8.21 -17.39 4.62
C ILE A 169 -7.89 -17.90 6.03
N GLU A 170 -6.64 -17.74 6.48
CA GLU A 170 -6.23 -18.22 7.80
C GLU A 170 -6.81 -17.38 8.95
N TRP A 171 -7.06 -16.09 8.72
CA TRP A 171 -7.41 -15.16 9.79
C TRP A 171 -8.87 -14.68 9.80
N ALA A 172 -9.66 -15.07 8.79
CA ALA A 172 -11.08 -14.71 8.74
C ALA A 172 -11.86 -15.15 9.99
N GLY A 173 -11.54 -16.32 10.54
CA GLY A 173 -12.16 -16.84 11.77
C GLY A 173 -11.90 -15.98 13.02
N TYR A 174 -10.88 -15.14 13.00
CA TYR A 174 -10.58 -14.18 14.06
C TYR A 174 -11.20 -12.80 13.80
N GLY A 175 -11.96 -12.64 12.71
CA GLY A 175 -12.54 -11.36 12.33
C GLY A 175 -11.55 -10.38 11.70
N ILE A 176 -10.41 -10.87 11.18
CA ILE A 176 -9.42 -10.06 10.49
C ILE A 176 -9.62 -10.23 8.99
N ARG A 177 -9.86 -9.12 8.28
CA ARG A 177 -9.97 -9.09 6.83
C ARG A 177 -8.63 -8.67 6.22
N VAL A 178 -8.21 -9.35 5.16
CA VAL A 178 -6.99 -9.00 4.43
C VAL A 178 -7.32 -8.86 2.95
N ASN A 179 -7.04 -7.69 2.38
CA ASN A 179 -7.34 -7.36 0.98
C ASN A 179 -6.12 -6.73 0.29
N THR A 180 -6.19 -6.64 -1.03
CA THR A 180 -5.13 -6.05 -1.85
C THR A 180 -5.69 -4.88 -2.67
N ILE A 181 -4.95 -3.78 -2.71
CA ILE A 181 -5.15 -2.70 -3.69
C ILE A 181 -4.15 -2.90 -4.83
N CYS A 182 -4.65 -3.00 -6.05
CA CYS A 182 -3.85 -3.00 -7.28
C CYS A 182 -3.88 -1.59 -7.87
N ALA A 183 -2.87 -0.79 -7.53
CA ALA A 183 -2.80 0.60 -8.00
C ALA A 183 -2.36 0.69 -9.47
N GLY A 184 -2.99 1.59 -10.21
CA GLY A 184 -2.56 2.01 -11.53
C GLY A 184 -1.45 3.06 -11.51
N HIS A 185 -1.28 3.76 -12.62
CA HIS A 185 -0.36 4.90 -12.69
C HIS A 185 -0.82 5.97 -11.71
N THR A 186 0.03 6.31 -10.74
CA THR A 186 -0.29 7.27 -9.68
C THR A 186 0.88 8.23 -9.49
N GLU A 187 0.61 9.53 -9.41
CA GLU A 187 1.63 10.56 -9.16
C GLU A 187 2.14 10.47 -7.72
N THR A 188 3.37 10.00 -7.55
CA THR A 188 4.04 9.84 -6.26
C THR A 188 5.53 10.15 -6.42
N PRO A 189 6.30 10.30 -5.34
CA PRO A 189 7.75 10.38 -5.45
C PRO A 189 8.38 9.19 -6.20
N LEU A 190 7.82 8.00 -6.09
CA LEU A 190 8.28 6.80 -6.79
C LEU A 190 8.15 6.91 -8.32
N THR A 191 7.20 7.69 -8.78
CA THR A 191 6.86 7.91 -10.20
C THR A 191 7.24 9.32 -10.66
N ALA A 192 8.27 9.91 -10.07
CA ALA A 192 8.70 11.29 -10.34
C ALA A 192 9.03 11.56 -11.84
N TYR A 193 9.33 10.53 -12.63
CA TYR A 193 9.47 10.63 -14.09
C TYR A 193 8.19 11.10 -14.79
N MET A 194 7.01 10.94 -14.18
CA MET A 194 5.74 11.48 -14.71
C MET A 194 5.59 13.01 -14.52
N LYS A 195 6.58 13.68 -13.90
CA LYS A 195 6.65 15.15 -13.94
C LYS A 195 6.99 15.69 -15.34
N ASP A 196 7.52 14.85 -16.22
CA ASP A 196 7.68 15.15 -17.62
C ASP A 196 6.28 15.23 -18.29
N PRO A 197 5.89 16.38 -18.88
CA PRO A 197 4.56 16.57 -19.43
C PRO A 197 4.23 15.61 -20.58
N GLU A 198 5.21 15.24 -21.41
CA GLU A 198 5.01 14.31 -22.53
C GLU A 198 4.73 12.90 -22.03
N ILE A 199 5.49 12.46 -21.01
CA ILE A 199 5.26 11.17 -20.38
C ILE A 199 3.90 11.15 -19.69
N LYS A 200 3.56 12.22 -18.97
CA LYS A 200 2.27 12.33 -18.28
C LYS A 200 1.12 12.27 -19.29
N GLN A 201 1.18 13.06 -20.34
CA GLN A 201 0.15 13.07 -21.40
C GLN A 201 -0.03 11.67 -22.00
N ALA A 202 1.06 10.99 -22.36
CA ALA A 202 0.99 9.64 -22.90
C ALA A 202 0.35 8.64 -21.92
N ARG A 203 0.53 8.82 -20.58
CA ARG A 203 -0.11 8.01 -19.56
C ARG A 203 -1.59 8.35 -19.36
N ASP A 204 -1.94 9.63 -19.45
CA ASP A 204 -3.33 10.09 -19.39
C ASP A 204 -4.12 9.49 -20.58
N GLU A 205 -3.59 9.57 -21.80
CA GLU A 205 -4.23 9.08 -23.04
C GLU A 205 -4.52 7.58 -23.04
N VAL A 206 -3.63 6.75 -22.44
CA VAL A 206 -3.85 5.30 -22.38
C VAL A 206 -4.74 4.87 -21.21
N THR A 207 -5.01 5.75 -20.28
CA THR A 207 -5.90 5.48 -19.15
C THR A 207 -7.35 5.77 -19.55
N PRO A 208 -8.31 4.83 -19.44
CA PRO A 208 -9.70 5.08 -19.84
C PRO A 208 -10.35 6.30 -19.17
N LEU A 209 -10.03 6.61 -17.91
CA LEU A 209 -10.49 7.83 -17.25
C LEU A 209 -9.69 9.09 -17.63
N GLN A 210 -8.84 9.04 -18.67
CA GLN A 210 -8.11 10.14 -19.28
C GLN A 210 -7.25 10.96 -18.31
N ARG A 211 -6.77 10.32 -17.27
CA ARG A 211 -5.82 10.90 -16.33
C ARG A 211 -5.07 9.83 -15.55
N VAL A 212 -3.85 10.13 -15.13
CA VAL A 212 -3.18 9.36 -14.08
C VAL A 212 -3.86 9.60 -12.72
N GLY A 213 -3.79 8.60 -11.85
CA GLY A 213 -4.34 8.70 -10.50
C GLY A 213 -3.50 9.62 -9.61
N GLN A 214 -4.15 10.14 -8.58
CA GLN A 214 -3.51 10.84 -7.48
C GLN A 214 -3.49 9.95 -6.24
N PRO A 215 -2.61 10.18 -5.26
CA PRO A 215 -2.61 9.42 -4.01
C PRO A 215 -3.98 9.36 -3.31
N VAL A 216 -4.80 10.40 -3.44
CA VAL A 216 -6.16 10.45 -2.90
C VAL A 216 -7.09 9.43 -3.56
N ASP A 217 -6.92 9.14 -4.86
CA ASP A 217 -7.74 8.14 -5.55
C ASP A 217 -7.50 6.74 -4.94
N ILE A 218 -6.23 6.41 -4.71
CA ILE A 218 -5.84 5.15 -4.08
C ILE A 218 -6.29 5.12 -2.61
N GLY A 219 -6.09 6.23 -1.89
CA GLY A 219 -6.53 6.40 -0.51
C GLY A 219 -8.03 6.14 -0.31
N ASN A 220 -8.88 6.58 -1.25
CA ASN A 220 -10.31 6.31 -1.19
C ASN A 220 -10.63 4.82 -1.25
N GLY A 221 -9.96 4.06 -2.12
CA GLY A 221 -10.09 2.60 -2.17
C GLY A 221 -9.62 1.91 -0.88
N ILE A 222 -8.50 2.38 -0.32
CA ILE A 222 -7.96 1.90 0.96
C ILE A 222 -8.96 2.17 2.09
N LEU A 223 -9.44 3.40 2.22
CA LEU A 223 -10.39 3.77 3.28
C LEU A 223 -11.72 3.01 3.16
N PHE A 224 -12.18 2.74 1.94
CA PHE A 224 -13.35 1.89 1.74
C PHE A 224 -13.10 0.49 2.31
N LEU A 225 -12.00 -0.16 1.95
CA LEU A 225 -11.69 -1.51 2.43
C LEU A 225 -11.37 -1.57 3.94
N PHE A 226 -10.92 -0.47 4.54
CA PHE A 226 -10.74 -0.39 6.00
C PHE A 226 -12.06 -0.26 6.76
N SER A 227 -13.06 0.32 6.15
CA SER A 227 -14.32 0.64 6.82
C SER A 227 -15.25 -0.57 7.01
N ASP A 228 -16.30 -0.35 7.80
CA ASP A 228 -17.36 -1.32 8.03
C ASP A 228 -18.22 -1.55 6.78
N ASP A 229 -18.22 -0.62 5.80
CA ASP A 229 -18.86 -0.83 4.50
C ASP A 229 -18.27 -2.01 3.70
N ALA A 230 -17.06 -2.45 4.05
CA ALA A 230 -16.37 -3.60 3.48
C ALA A 230 -16.34 -4.82 4.42
N GLU A 231 -17.26 -4.91 5.39
CA GLU A 231 -17.30 -5.97 6.42
C GLU A 231 -17.32 -7.38 5.82
N TYR A 232 -17.96 -7.57 4.67
CA TYR A 232 -18.05 -8.86 3.98
C TYR A 232 -17.04 -9.04 2.85
N ILE A 233 -15.95 -8.24 2.85
CA ILE A 233 -14.91 -8.27 1.82
C ILE A 233 -13.58 -8.68 2.44
N THR A 234 -13.10 -9.88 2.09
CA THR A 234 -11.75 -10.38 2.40
C THR A 234 -11.19 -11.18 1.23
N ALA A 235 -9.88 -11.30 1.10
CA ALA A 235 -9.16 -11.91 -0.02
C ALA A 235 -9.41 -11.24 -1.40
N ALA A 236 -9.99 -10.04 -1.41
CA ALA A 236 -10.30 -9.32 -2.64
C ALA A 236 -9.07 -8.59 -3.19
N GLU A 237 -9.05 -8.44 -4.51
CA GLU A 237 -8.13 -7.58 -5.25
C GLU A 237 -8.96 -6.44 -5.84
N LEU A 238 -8.74 -5.22 -5.36
CA LEU A 238 -9.42 -4.04 -5.86
C LEU A 238 -8.48 -3.24 -6.77
N ASP A 239 -8.84 -3.16 -8.05
CA ASP A 239 -8.14 -2.28 -8.99
C ASP A 239 -8.56 -0.83 -8.76
N VAL A 240 -7.56 0.03 -8.58
CA VAL A 240 -7.74 1.49 -8.51
C VAL A 240 -6.78 2.08 -9.55
N ASP A 241 -7.17 2.05 -10.81
CA ASP A 241 -6.26 2.24 -11.95
C ASP A 241 -6.85 3.03 -13.11
N GLY A 242 -8.06 3.58 -12.94
CA GLY A 242 -8.75 4.30 -14.01
C GLY A 242 -9.17 3.43 -15.20
N GLY A 243 -9.22 2.10 -15.01
CA GLY A 243 -9.57 1.11 -16.04
C GLY A 243 -8.37 0.66 -16.89
N LEU A 244 -7.15 1.09 -16.56
CA LEU A 244 -5.96 0.86 -17.37
C LEU A 244 -5.66 -0.63 -17.57
N SER A 245 -5.75 -1.45 -16.54
CA SER A 245 -5.47 -2.90 -16.62
C SER A 245 -6.41 -3.66 -17.56
N MET A 246 -7.60 -3.12 -17.83
CA MET A 246 -8.61 -3.73 -18.72
C MET A 246 -8.64 -3.11 -20.12
N SER A 247 -7.81 -2.10 -20.40
CA SER A 247 -7.88 -1.31 -21.64
C SER A 247 -7.02 -1.86 -22.79
N LEU A 248 -6.29 -2.97 -22.61
CA LEU A 248 -5.37 -3.50 -23.65
C LEU A 248 -6.02 -3.63 -25.02
N MET A 249 -7.22 -4.17 -25.09
CA MET A 249 -7.93 -4.37 -26.35
C MET A 249 -8.37 -3.05 -27.00
N SER A 250 -8.53 -1.98 -26.23
CA SER A 250 -8.89 -0.64 -26.74
C SER A 250 -7.73 0.03 -27.47
N HIS A 251 -6.48 -0.40 -27.18
CA HIS A 251 -5.28 0.13 -27.81
C HIS A 251 -4.82 -0.68 -29.04
N MET A 252 -5.58 -1.72 -29.42
CA MET A 252 -5.25 -2.51 -30.60
C MET A 252 -5.52 -1.71 -31.89
N PRO A 253 -4.59 -1.73 -32.88
CA PRO A 253 -4.79 -1.04 -34.15
C PRO A 253 -6.07 -1.49 -34.87
N GLY A 254 -6.71 -0.55 -35.55
CA GLY A 254 -7.87 -0.83 -36.40
C GLY A 254 -9.24 -0.69 -35.75
N ARG A 255 -9.35 -0.44 -34.45
CA ARG A 255 -10.61 -0.07 -33.80
C ARG A 255 -10.60 1.44 -33.50
N LYS A 256 -11.43 2.20 -34.20
CA LYS A 256 -11.77 3.57 -33.83
C LYS A 256 -13.14 3.53 -33.15
N TRP A 257 -13.18 3.92 -31.90
CA TRP A 257 -14.41 4.25 -31.21
C TRP A 257 -14.71 5.70 -31.57
N SER A 258 -15.69 5.92 -32.42
CA SER A 258 -16.17 7.25 -32.76
C SER A 258 -17.04 7.82 -31.67
#